data_7ef72d6490d3d845f78b5f28e79cd545
#
_entry.id   7ef72d6490d3d845f78b5f28e79cd545
#
_cell.length_a   1.000
_cell.length_b   1.000
_cell.length_c   1.000
_cell.angle_alpha   90.00
_cell.angle_beta   90.00
_cell.angle_gamma   90.00
#
_symmetry.space_group_name_H-M   'P 1'
#
loop_
_entity.id
_entity.type
_entity.pdbx_description
1 polymer ?
#
loop_
_entity_poly.entity_id
_entity_poly.type
_entity_poly.pdbx_seq_one_letter_code
_entity_poly.pdbx_strand_id
1 'polypeptide(L)'
;MMLSISVTAFLGYFLLGFDLPSSILLGAALAPTDPVLASDVQVGPPQDKDSSTVRFSLTAEGGLNDGMAFPFTWLAVALVLYPHDNVTIYEWIVEDVAWRLISGGVLGYLFGKAVAYLVFVLPSKGKYTFSADGFVALSLTFVVYGITELLHGYGFLAVFICAVTLRNQELNHSYHLKLHAF
;
A
#
# COMPACT_ATOMS: atom_id res chain seq x y z
N MET A 1 2.99 0.72 -14.45
CA MET A 1 2.15 1.79 -13.93
C MET A 1 2.36 3.15 -14.62
N MET A 2 3.50 3.84 -14.52
CA MET A 2 3.73 5.17 -15.17
C MET A 2 3.37 5.18 -16.65
N LEU A 3 3.82 4.16 -17.38
CA LEU A 3 3.50 4.02 -18.80
C LEU A 3 1.99 3.84 -19.01
N SER A 4 1.33 3.03 -18.17
CA SER A 4 -0.13 2.83 -18.24
C SER A 4 -0.88 4.13 -18.00
N ILE A 5 -0.51 4.91 -16.96
CA ILE A 5 -1.09 6.23 -16.68
C ILE A 5 -0.91 7.15 -17.88
N SER A 6 0.31 7.25 -18.41
CA SER A 6 0.62 8.15 -19.51
C SER A 6 -0.14 7.78 -20.80
N VAL A 7 -0.18 6.50 -21.15
CA VAL A 7 -0.89 6.05 -22.36
C VAL A 7 -2.41 6.24 -22.19
N THR A 8 -2.97 5.89 -21.03
CA THR A 8 -4.41 6.05 -20.79
C THR A 8 -4.81 7.53 -20.76
N ALA A 9 -4.01 8.39 -20.13
CA ALA A 9 -4.23 9.83 -20.14
C ALA A 9 -4.16 10.41 -21.56
N PHE A 10 -3.15 9.98 -22.35
CA PHE A 10 -3.02 10.39 -23.75
C PHE A 10 -4.27 9.99 -24.57
N LEU A 11 -4.72 8.75 -24.44
CA LEU A 11 -5.91 8.27 -25.14
C LEU A 11 -7.19 9.01 -24.64
N GLY A 12 -7.30 9.27 -23.35
CA GLY A 12 -8.39 10.04 -22.78
C GLY A 12 -8.47 11.45 -23.38
N TYR A 13 -7.33 12.10 -23.48
CA TYR A 13 -7.24 13.45 -24.04
C TYR A 13 -7.55 13.51 -25.55
N PHE A 14 -6.89 12.65 -26.34
CA PHE A 14 -6.96 12.72 -27.82
C PHE A 14 -8.16 11.99 -28.42
N LEU A 15 -8.57 10.84 -27.85
CA LEU A 15 -9.69 10.04 -28.42
C LEU A 15 -11.04 10.36 -27.76
N LEU A 16 -11.06 10.57 -26.44
CA LEU A 16 -12.31 10.83 -25.72
C LEU A 16 -12.61 12.31 -25.57
N GLY A 17 -11.65 13.19 -25.89
CA GLY A 17 -11.82 14.64 -25.80
C GLY A 17 -11.94 15.16 -24.37
N PHE A 18 -11.41 14.44 -23.39
CA PHE A 18 -11.38 14.88 -22.01
C PHE A 18 -10.36 16.02 -21.85
N ASP A 19 -10.59 16.89 -20.86
CA ASP A 19 -9.59 17.85 -20.42
C ASP A 19 -8.39 17.15 -19.78
N LEU A 20 -7.28 17.84 -19.67
CA LEU A 20 -6.02 17.27 -19.18
C LEU A 20 -6.15 16.68 -17.76
N PRO A 21 -6.75 17.36 -16.76
CA PRO A 21 -6.92 16.81 -15.43
C PRO A 21 -7.76 15.52 -15.42
N SER A 22 -8.89 15.50 -16.11
CA SER A 22 -9.75 14.31 -16.22
C SER A 22 -9.04 13.14 -16.90
N SER A 23 -8.21 13.43 -17.89
CA SER A 23 -7.39 12.42 -18.57
C SER A 23 -6.34 11.79 -17.64
N ILE A 24 -5.66 12.61 -16.83
CA ILE A 24 -4.69 12.14 -15.83
C ILE A 24 -5.42 11.32 -14.76
N LEU A 25 -6.57 11.80 -14.28
CA LEU A 25 -7.37 11.07 -13.28
C LEU A 25 -7.83 9.71 -13.81
N LEU A 26 -8.29 9.65 -15.05
CA LEU A 26 -8.66 8.39 -15.71
C LEU A 26 -7.47 7.44 -15.75
N GLY A 27 -6.28 7.92 -16.14
CA GLY A 27 -5.07 7.13 -16.17
C GLY A 27 -4.67 6.62 -14.78
N ALA A 28 -4.72 7.48 -13.78
CA ALA A 28 -4.38 7.13 -12.40
C ALA A 28 -5.38 6.10 -11.80
N ALA A 29 -6.67 6.24 -12.10
CA ALA A 29 -7.70 5.32 -11.60
C ALA A 29 -7.67 3.93 -12.26
N LEU A 30 -7.26 3.84 -13.53
CA LEU A 30 -7.22 2.57 -14.27
C LEU A 30 -5.85 1.87 -14.22
N ALA A 31 -4.80 2.54 -13.73
CA ALA A 31 -3.47 1.96 -13.72
C ALA A 31 -3.23 0.90 -12.62
N PRO A 32 -3.83 1.00 -11.41
CA PRO A 32 -3.70 -0.02 -10.38
C PRO A 32 -4.30 -1.36 -10.82
N THR A 33 -3.65 -2.45 -10.41
CA THR A 33 -4.16 -3.81 -10.61
C THR A 33 -4.95 -4.23 -9.37
N ASP A 34 -6.15 -4.81 -9.57
CA ASP A 34 -6.99 -5.26 -8.47
C ASP A 34 -6.35 -6.46 -7.74
N PRO A 35 -5.94 -6.31 -6.46
CA PRO A 35 -5.34 -7.39 -5.70
C PRO A 35 -6.33 -8.52 -5.40
N VAL A 36 -7.63 -8.27 -5.40
CA VAL A 36 -8.65 -9.31 -5.16
C VAL A 36 -8.72 -10.26 -6.35
N LEU A 37 -8.75 -9.73 -7.57
CA LEU A 37 -8.71 -10.56 -8.78
C LEU A 37 -7.39 -11.32 -8.93
N ALA A 38 -6.30 -10.79 -8.38
CA ALA A 38 -5.00 -11.43 -8.42
C ALA A 38 -4.75 -12.40 -7.25
N SER A 39 -5.70 -12.56 -6.30
CA SER A 39 -5.51 -13.34 -5.07
C SER A 39 -5.03 -14.78 -5.29
N ASP A 40 -5.52 -15.44 -6.33
CA ASP A 40 -5.16 -16.82 -6.65
C ASP A 40 -3.72 -16.98 -7.15
N VAL A 41 -3.12 -15.91 -7.67
CA VAL A 41 -1.75 -15.89 -8.20
C VAL A 41 -0.75 -15.18 -7.29
N GLN A 42 -1.20 -14.63 -6.17
CA GLN A 42 -0.35 -14.00 -5.16
C GLN A 42 0.34 -15.04 -4.27
N VAL A 43 1.28 -14.59 -3.45
CA VAL A 43 1.96 -15.45 -2.48
C VAL A 43 0.96 -15.97 -1.45
N GLY A 44 1.02 -17.27 -1.19
CA GLY A 44 0.27 -17.94 -0.13
C GLY A 44 0.71 -17.51 1.29
N PRO A 45 0.12 -18.14 2.31
CA PRO A 45 0.51 -17.89 3.70
C PRO A 45 2.00 -18.19 3.92
N PRO A 46 2.62 -17.64 4.98
CA PRO A 46 3.98 -17.97 5.36
C PRO A 46 4.17 -19.49 5.45
N GLN A 47 5.27 -20.01 4.92
CA GLN A 47 5.59 -21.45 4.82
C GLN A 47 4.91 -22.22 3.66
N ASP A 48 4.17 -21.58 2.79
CA ASP A 48 3.79 -22.20 1.54
C ASP A 48 5.07 -22.58 0.76
N LYS A 49 5.18 -23.85 0.38
CA LYS A 49 6.35 -24.38 -0.34
C LYS A 49 6.47 -23.79 -1.76
N ASP A 50 5.42 -23.16 -2.23
CA ASP A 50 5.34 -22.60 -3.57
C ASP A 50 5.79 -21.12 -3.59
N SER A 51 7.04 -20.88 -3.20
CA SER A 51 7.68 -19.57 -3.23
C SER A 51 8.17 -19.20 -4.63
N SER A 52 7.28 -19.06 -5.59
CA SER A 52 7.68 -18.62 -6.92
C SER A 52 8.00 -17.11 -6.90
N THR A 53 9.12 -16.73 -7.52
CA THR A 53 9.51 -15.32 -7.70
C THR A 53 8.42 -14.53 -8.42
N VAL A 54 7.66 -15.18 -9.30
CA VAL A 54 6.55 -14.58 -10.05
C VAL A 54 5.42 -14.18 -9.10
N ARG A 55 4.99 -15.07 -8.20
CA ARG A 55 3.94 -14.76 -7.21
C ARG A 55 4.36 -13.61 -6.30
N PHE A 56 5.60 -13.61 -5.84
CA PHE A 56 6.14 -12.51 -5.04
C PHE A 56 6.11 -11.18 -5.80
N SER A 57 6.53 -11.19 -7.07
CA SER A 57 6.52 -9.98 -7.91
C SER A 57 5.11 -9.46 -8.14
N LEU A 58 4.13 -10.34 -8.41
CA LEU A 58 2.73 -9.96 -8.60
C LEU A 58 2.11 -9.37 -7.31
N THR A 59 2.42 -9.97 -6.16
CA THR A 59 1.96 -9.44 -4.86
C THR A 59 2.57 -8.06 -4.57
N ALA A 60 3.86 -7.91 -4.84
CA ALA A 60 4.55 -6.63 -4.65
C ALA A 60 4.04 -5.57 -5.62
N GLU A 61 3.78 -5.96 -6.88
CA GLU A 61 3.20 -5.07 -7.89
C GLU A 61 1.82 -4.55 -7.46
N GLY A 62 0.90 -5.45 -7.06
CA GLY A 62 -0.44 -5.06 -6.62
C GLY A 62 -0.40 -4.06 -5.46
N GLY A 63 0.38 -4.36 -4.42
CA GLY A 63 0.47 -3.48 -3.25
C GLY A 63 1.17 -2.14 -3.51
N LEU A 64 2.16 -2.10 -4.41
CA LEU A 64 2.87 -0.87 -4.76
C LEU A 64 2.09 -0.02 -5.77
N ASN A 65 1.39 -0.63 -6.73
CA ASN A 65 0.64 0.11 -7.74
C ASN A 65 -0.44 0.97 -7.11
N ASP A 66 -1.19 0.45 -6.15
CA ASP A 66 -2.22 1.22 -5.44
C ASP A 66 -1.62 2.47 -4.79
N GLY A 67 -0.56 2.31 -4.00
CA GLY A 67 0.12 3.43 -3.34
C GLY A 67 0.72 4.44 -4.30
N MET A 68 1.26 3.99 -5.43
CA MET A 68 1.96 4.84 -6.40
C MET A 68 1.03 5.54 -7.40
N ALA A 69 -0.25 5.20 -7.48
CA ALA A 69 -1.24 5.91 -8.31
C ALA A 69 -1.73 7.21 -7.65
N PHE A 70 -1.71 7.28 -6.32
CA PHE A 70 -2.20 8.44 -5.56
C PHE A 70 -1.55 9.78 -5.90
N PRO A 71 -0.22 9.89 -6.11
CA PRO A 71 0.39 11.15 -6.55
C PRO A 71 -0.26 11.74 -7.79
N PHE A 72 -0.61 10.90 -8.77
CA PHE A 72 -1.23 11.34 -10.02
C PHE A 72 -2.70 11.69 -9.83
N THR A 73 -3.41 10.98 -8.94
CA THR A 73 -4.77 11.33 -8.54
C THR A 73 -4.78 12.73 -7.89
N TRP A 74 -3.87 13.00 -6.96
CA TRP A 74 -3.76 14.31 -6.33
C TRP A 74 -3.35 15.40 -7.31
N LEU A 75 -2.45 15.11 -8.26
CA LEU A 75 -2.11 16.04 -9.34
C LEU A 75 -3.36 16.42 -10.15
N ALA A 76 -4.14 15.43 -10.55
CA ALA A 76 -5.37 15.69 -11.31
C ALA A 76 -6.36 16.54 -10.51
N VAL A 77 -6.58 16.22 -9.23
CA VAL A 77 -7.46 16.99 -8.33
C VAL A 77 -6.96 18.42 -8.14
N ALA A 78 -5.67 18.62 -7.93
CA ALA A 78 -5.07 19.94 -7.78
C ALA A 78 -5.26 20.80 -9.04
N LEU A 79 -5.08 20.23 -10.23
CA LEU A 79 -5.29 20.93 -11.50
C LEU A 79 -6.77 21.32 -11.72
N VAL A 80 -7.72 20.59 -11.17
CA VAL A 80 -9.15 20.94 -11.21
C VAL A 80 -9.49 22.04 -10.20
N LEU A 81 -9.00 21.92 -8.97
CA LEU A 81 -9.36 22.84 -7.88
C LEU A 81 -8.66 24.19 -8.01
N TYR A 82 -7.46 24.23 -8.57
CA TYR A 82 -6.62 25.41 -8.66
C TYR A 82 -6.20 25.70 -10.13
N PRO A 83 -7.17 25.90 -11.07
CA PRO A 83 -6.85 26.04 -12.48
C PRO A 83 -6.06 27.33 -12.83
N HIS A 84 -6.05 28.30 -11.92
CA HIS A 84 -5.35 29.58 -12.09
C HIS A 84 -4.11 29.74 -11.23
N ASP A 85 -3.92 28.87 -10.27
CA ASP A 85 -2.70 28.82 -9.48
C ASP A 85 -1.70 27.93 -10.22
N ASN A 86 -0.47 28.42 -10.34
CA ASN A 86 0.62 27.59 -10.80
C ASN A 86 0.87 26.53 -9.73
N VAL A 87 0.14 25.41 -9.82
CA VAL A 87 0.54 24.18 -9.10
C VAL A 87 1.95 23.91 -9.59
N THR A 88 2.92 24.33 -8.80
CA THR A 88 4.30 24.16 -9.16
C THR A 88 4.57 22.67 -9.15
N ILE A 89 5.04 22.14 -10.27
CA ILE A 89 5.49 20.72 -10.34
C ILE A 89 6.41 20.40 -9.15
N TYR A 90 7.13 21.41 -8.68
CA TYR A 90 7.97 21.30 -7.49
C TYR A 90 7.17 20.97 -6.22
N GLU A 91 6.07 21.67 -5.94
CA GLU A 91 5.21 21.38 -4.76
C GLU A 91 4.64 19.97 -4.82
N TRP A 92 4.12 19.59 -5.99
CA TRP A 92 3.63 18.23 -6.20
C TRP A 92 4.72 17.17 -5.98
N ILE A 93 5.95 17.38 -6.52
CA ILE A 93 7.05 16.44 -6.33
C ILE A 93 7.45 16.36 -4.84
N VAL A 94 7.54 17.50 -4.15
CA VAL A 94 8.01 17.53 -2.76
C VAL A 94 6.95 17.01 -1.80
N GLU A 95 5.70 17.45 -1.93
CA GLU A 95 4.64 17.11 -0.99
C GLU A 95 3.96 15.78 -1.35
N ASP A 96 3.42 15.66 -2.56
CA ASP A 96 2.61 14.49 -2.92
C ASP A 96 3.45 13.29 -3.34
N VAL A 97 4.63 13.49 -3.95
CA VAL A 97 5.48 12.37 -4.32
C VAL A 97 6.47 12.06 -3.18
N ALA A 98 7.37 12.98 -2.83
CA ALA A 98 8.45 12.67 -1.90
C ALA A 98 7.95 12.51 -0.45
N TRP A 99 7.28 13.53 0.11
CA TRP A 99 6.86 13.49 1.51
C TRP A 99 5.87 12.37 1.79
N ARG A 100 4.80 12.26 1.02
CA ARG A 100 3.75 11.25 1.26
C ARG A 100 4.24 9.82 1.06
N LEU A 101 5.13 9.55 0.10
CA LEU A 101 5.73 8.23 -0.09
C LEU A 101 6.69 7.87 1.04
N ILE A 102 7.58 8.80 1.44
CA ILE A 102 8.54 8.57 2.51
C ILE A 102 7.83 8.38 3.85
N SER A 103 6.89 9.24 4.19
CA SER A 103 6.13 9.15 5.45
C SER A 103 5.30 7.88 5.51
N GLY A 104 4.60 7.51 4.42
CA GLY A 104 3.87 6.24 4.32
C GLY A 104 4.79 5.03 4.51
N GLY A 105 5.95 5.03 3.87
CA GLY A 105 6.95 3.98 3.99
C GLY A 105 7.52 3.83 5.41
N VAL A 106 7.93 4.94 6.00
CA VAL A 106 8.51 4.96 7.35
C VAL A 106 7.46 4.55 8.40
N LEU A 107 6.26 5.13 8.33
CA LEU A 107 5.19 4.79 9.27
C LEU A 107 4.78 3.33 9.13
N GLY A 108 4.61 2.82 7.90
CA GLY A 108 4.31 1.41 7.67
C GLY A 108 5.35 0.47 8.29
N TYR A 109 6.62 0.78 8.12
CA TYR A 109 7.71 0.00 8.72
C TYR A 109 7.70 0.06 10.26
N LEU A 110 7.51 1.24 10.84
CA LEU A 110 7.46 1.42 12.28
C LEU A 110 6.26 0.69 12.90
N PHE A 111 5.07 0.83 12.31
CA PHE A 111 3.88 0.10 12.75
C PHE A 111 4.07 -1.41 12.60
N GLY A 112 4.64 -1.89 11.48
CA GLY A 112 4.92 -3.29 11.28
C GLY A 112 5.85 -3.87 12.36
N LYS A 113 6.89 -3.14 12.73
CA LYS A 113 7.78 -3.53 13.84
C LYS A 113 7.09 -3.49 15.21
N ALA A 114 6.30 -2.43 15.48
CA ALA A 114 5.58 -2.31 16.74
C ALA A 114 4.59 -3.46 16.93
N VAL A 115 3.82 -3.79 15.89
CA VAL A 115 2.86 -4.90 15.90
C VAL A 115 3.57 -6.24 16.02
N ALA A 116 4.66 -6.45 15.29
CA ALA A 116 5.46 -7.66 15.41
C ALA A 116 5.97 -7.86 16.84
N TYR A 117 6.43 -6.79 17.48
CA TYR A 117 6.83 -6.84 18.88
C TYR A 117 5.69 -7.21 19.81
N LEU A 118 4.51 -6.60 19.62
CA LEU A 118 3.32 -6.88 20.42
C LEU A 118 2.81 -8.31 20.23
N VAL A 119 2.84 -8.82 19.00
CA VAL A 119 2.29 -10.15 18.66
C VAL A 119 3.27 -11.28 18.95
N PHE A 120 4.55 -11.12 18.64
CA PHE A 120 5.52 -12.21 18.72
C PHE A 120 6.41 -12.18 19.96
N VAL A 121 6.73 -11.00 20.49
CA VAL A 121 7.68 -10.87 21.61
C VAL A 121 6.96 -10.79 22.95
N LEU A 122 5.88 -10.02 23.04
CA LEU A 122 5.17 -9.77 24.31
C LEU A 122 4.49 -11.04 24.85
N PRO A 123 3.80 -11.89 24.06
CA PRO A 123 3.17 -13.12 24.55
C PRO A 123 4.20 -14.15 25.05
N SER A 124 5.42 -14.16 24.52
CA SER A 124 6.45 -15.08 24.99
C SER A 124 6.90 -14.78 26.43
N LYS A 125 6.62 -13.57 26.93
CA LYS A 125 6.98 -13.11 28.29
C LYS A 125 5.82 -13.13 29.30
N GLY A 126 4.59 -13.45 28.88
CA GLY A 126 3.42 -13.43 29.72
C GLY A 126 2.31 -14.37 29.28
N LYS A 127 1.25 -14.51 30.11
CA LYS A 127 0.09 -15.39 29.91
C LYS A 127 -0.93 -14.86 28.87
N TYR A 128 -0.56 -13.93 28.00
CA TYR A 128 -1.49 -13.36 27.03
C TYR A 128 -1.40 -14.13 25.72
N THR A 129 -2.45 -14.87 25.41
CA THR A 129 -2.67 -15.42 24.07
C THR A 129 -3.41 -14.38 23.25
N PHE A 130 -2.73 -13.77 22.29
CA PHE A 130 -3.43 -13.02 21.24
C PHE A 130 -4.04 -14.04 20.28
N SER A 131 -5.36 -14.15 20.28
CA SER A 131 -6.08 -14.80 19.21
C SER A 131 -5.93 -13.93 17.96
N ALA A 132 -5.25 -14.44 16.94
CA ALA A 132 -5.06 -13.72 15.67
C ALA A 132 -6.35 -13.80 14.83
N ASP A 133 -7.45 -13.29 15.36
CA ASP A 133 -8.71 -13.23 14.66
C ASP A 133 -8.64 -12.16 13.56
N GLY A 134 -9.35 -12.39 12.45
CA GLY A 134 -9.41 -11.44 11.33
C GLY A 134 -9.80 -10.02 11.74
N PHE A 135 -10.47 -9.86 12.88
CA PHE A 135 -10.80 -8.56 13.48
C PHE A 135 -9.56 -7.75 13.88
N VAL A 136 -8.51 -8.41 14.39
CA VAL A 136 -7.23 -7.73 14.75
C VAL A 136 -6.55 -7.19 13.50
N ALA A 137 -6.51 -7.99 12.44
CA ALA A 137 -5.93 -7.55 11.17
C ALA A 137 -6.68 -6.35 10.58
N LEU A 138 -8.02 -6.39 10.59
CA LEU A 138 -8.86 -5.30 10.12
C LEU A 138 -8.65 -4.02 10.94
N SER A 139 -8.66 -4.14 12.28
CA SER A 139 -8.44 -3.01 13.18
C SER A 139 -7.06 -2.39 12.98
N LEU A 140 -6.03 -3.21 12.81
CA LEU A 140 -4.68 -2.76 12.51
C LEU A 140 -4.61 -1.99 11.21
N THR A 141 -5.26 -2.51 10.16
CA THR A 141 -5.35 -1.83 8.86
C THR A 141 -5.93 -0.44 9.00
N PHE A 142 -7.06 -0.29 9.69
CA PHE A 142 -7.68 1.03 9.89
C PHE A 142 -6.81 1.98 10.73
N VAL A 143 -6.16 1.48 11.77
CA VAL A 143 -5.28 2.30 12.63
C VAL A 143 -4.06 2.78 11.83
N VAL A 144 -3.38 1.89 11.12
CA VAL A 144 -2.20 2.24 10.32
C VAL A 144 -2.57 3.21 9.21
N TYR A 145 -3.65 2.91 8.47
CA TYR A 145 -4.17 3.77 7.42
C TYR A 145 -4.52 5.16 7.96
N GLY A 146 -5.38 5.21 8.97
CA GLY A 146 -5.90 6.48 9.51
C GLY A 146 -4.81 7.37 10.10
N ILE A 147 -3.87 6.82 10.88
CA ILE A 147 -2.77 7.61 11.43
C ILE A 147 -1.85 8.12 10.32
N THR A 148 -1.58 7.29 9.30
CA THR A 148 -0.73 7.71 8.19
C THR A 148 -1.36 8.84 7.38
N GLU A 149 -2.66 8.76 7.09
CA GLU A 149 -3.39 9.84 6.40
C GLU A 149 -3.44 11.14 7.23
N LEU A 150 -3.62 11.05 8.55
CA LEU A 150 -3.56 12.22 9.43
C LEU A 150 -2.19 12.92 9.42
N LEU A 151 -1.13 12.18 9.17
CA LEU A 151 0.24 12.69 9.04
C LEU A 151 0.60 13.04 7.58
N HIS A 152 -0.39 13.15 6.71
CA HIS A 152 -0.22 13.42 5.28
C HIS A 152 0.70 12.40 4.58
N GLY A 153 0.62 11.11 4.95
CA GLY A 153 1.28 10.00 4.25
C GLY A 153 0.29 9.20 3.43
N TYR A 154 0.77 8.32 2.55
CA TYR A 154 -0.09 7.38 1.82
C TYR A 154 -0.42 6.16 2.68
N GLY A 155 -1.66 6.10 3.19
CA GLY A 155 -2.14 5.05 4.08
C GLY A 155 -2.10 3.65 3.45
N PHE A 156 -2.45 3.51 2.18
CA PHE A 156 -2.34 2.22 1.47
C PHE A 156 -0.92 1.69 1.42
N LEU A 157 0.05 2.55 1.11
CA LEU A 157 1.46 2.19 1.11
C LEU A 157 1.93 1.78 2.51
N ALA A 158 1.50 2.51 3.53
CA ALA A 158 1.85 2.21 4.91
C ALA A 158 1.28 0.86 5.36
N VAL A 159 0.03 0.56 5.06
CA VAL A 159 -0.58 -0.75 5.36
C VAL A 159 0.16 -1.88 4.65
N PHE A 160 0.48 -1.72 3.37
CA PHE A 160 1.23 -2.71 2.62
C PHE A 160 2.63 -2.97 3.24
N ILE A 161 3.40 -1.91 3.52
CA ILE A 161 4.73 -2.03 4.13
C ILE A 161 4.64 -2.61 5.55
N CYS A 162 3.60 -2.25 6.31
CA CYS A 162 3.32 -2.83 7.62
C CYS A 162 3.11 -4.35 7.52
N ALA A 163 2.28 -4.80 6.59
CA ALA A 163 2.01 -6.21 6.36
C ALA A 163 3.27 -6.98 5.93
N VAL A 164 4.06 -6.44 5.00
CA VAL A 164 5.35 -7.04 4.58
C VAL A 164 6.34 -7.12 5.74
N THR A 165 6.42 -6.06 6.55
CA THR A 165 7.32 -6.02 7.72
C THR A 165 6.90 -7.05 8.75
N LEU A 166 5.61 -7.16 9.03
CA LEU A 166 5.04 -8.15 9.96
C LEU A 166 5.35 -9.57 9.47
N ARG A 167 5.10 -9.85 8.20
CA ARG A 167 5.39 -11.15 7.58
C ARG A 167 6.87 -11.52 7.68
N ASN A 168 7.77 -10.58 7.41
CA ASN A 168 9.21 -10.84 7.54
C ASN A 168 9.66 -11.14 8.98
N GLN A 169 9.01 -10.53 9.98
CA GLN A 169 9.26 -10.82 11.38
C GLN A 169 8.70 -12.18 11.80
N GLU A 170 7.56 -12.58 11.26
CA GLU A 170 6.97 -13.89 11.50
C GLU A 170 7.90 -15.03 11.04
N LEU A 171 8.52 -14.90 9.86
CA LEU A 171 9.48 -15.88 9.33
C LEU A 171 10.69 -16.09 10.24
N ASN A 172 11.07 -15.08 11.03
CA ASN A 172 12.20 -15.13 11.95
C ASN A 172 11.85 -15.69 13.35
N HIS A 173 10.54 -15.90 13.62
CA HIS A 173 10.07 -16.41 14.90
C HIS A 173 9.35 -17.75 14.69
N SER A 174 9.72 -18.78 15.45
CA SER A 174 9.12 -20.13 15.41
C SER A 174 7.67 -20.18 15.95
N TYR A 175 6.92 -19.11 15.80
CA TYR A 175 5.54 -19.00 16.28
C TYR A 175 4.58 -19.94 15.55
N HIS A 176 4.83 -20.24 14.29
CA HIS A 176 4.06 -21.15 13.45
C HIS A 176 3.94 -22.57 13.98
N LEU A 177 4.96 -23.06 14.69
CA LEU A 177 4.92 -24.42 15.26
C LEU A 177 3.91 -24.56 16.40
N LYS A 178 3.43 -23.44 16.97
CA LYS A 178 2.46 -23.47 18.07
C LYS A 178 1.00 -23.29 17.62
N LEU A 179 0.75 -22.69 16.46
CA LEU A 179 -0.60 -22.48 15.92
C LEU A 179 -1.20 -23.72 15.28
N HIS A 180 -0.37 -24.64 14.77
CA HIS A 180 -0.81 -25.91 14.19
C HIS A 180 -0.83 -27.08 15.18
N ALA A 181 -0.55 -26.83 16.46
CA ALA A 181 -0.58 -27.85 17.51
C ALA A 181 -1.91 -27.86 18.29
N PHE A 182 -2.90 -27.11 17.85
CA PHE A 182 -4.29 -27.10 18.29
C PHE A 182 -5.21 -27.26 17.07
#